data_e31cc08ca937926ec5d30a92651ca365
#
_entry.id   e31cc08ca937926ec5d30a92651ca365
#
_cell.length_a   1.000
_cell.length_b   1.000
_cell.length_c   1.000
_cell.angle_alpha   90.00
_cell.angle_beta   90.00
_cell.angle_gamma   90.00
#
_symmetry.space_group_name_H-M   'P 1'
#
loop_
_entity.id
_entity.type
_entity.pdbx_description
1 polymer ?
#
loop_
_entity_poly.entity_id
_entity_poly.type
_entity_poly.pdbx_seq_one_letter_code
_entity_poly.pdbx_strand_id
1 'polypeptide(L)'
;MKISRYFRDLRKAYEAELDDLTSDSAGKDVLRKRLDAKRKEMGFLLQMMEPAPEMVAVVFHRAFRFVKHAPLQALVGQGQEQLPEWDSLTSAGAVTLEPWAEDLAQKVLQDPFGARFLSLAAGLEYLQHHANAAPVQSSAESDDEDAEDDYGHEMNDGEHLSADDARGPVTDRSREEASDNWLSDIGFEPKK
;
A
#
# COMPACT_ATOMS: atom_id res chain seq x y z
N MET A 1 10.37 5.40 14.31
CA MET A 1 11.08 4.72 13.20
C MET A 1 10.96 5.59 11.96
N LYS A 2 12.07 5.92 11.29
CA LYS A 2 12.05 6.72 10.04
C LYS A 2 11.93 5.75 8.86
N ILE A 3 10.87 5.89 8.05
CA ILE A 3 10.63 5.08 6.86
C ILE A 3 11.01 5.91 5.65
N SER A 4 11.79 5.36 4.70
CA SER A 4 12.14 6.04 3.45
C SER A 4 10.91 6.23 2.56
N ARG A 5 10.98 7.19 1.62
CA ARG A 5 9.92 7.38 0.60
C ARG A 5 9.72 6.09 -0.21
N TYR A 6 10.80 5.44 -0.60
CA TYR A 6 10.78 4.18 -1.34
C TYR A 6 9.94 3.09 -0.63
N PHE A 7 10.21 2.83 0.65
CA PHE A 7 9.44 1.84 1.41
C PHE A 7 8.02 2.28 1.72
N ARG A 8 7.73 3.58 1.82
CA ARG A 8 6.36 4.07 1.99
C ARG A 8 5.50 3.81 0.75
N ASP A 9 6.06 4.08 -0.44
CA ASP A 9 5.36 3.89 -1.71
C ASP A 9 5.15 2.40 -1.98
N LEU A 10 6.19 1.58 -1.81
CA LEU A 10 6.08 0.12 -1.96
C LEU A 10 5.13 -0.53 -0.95
N ARG A 11 5.09 -0.03 0.28
CA ARG A 11 4.16 -0.53 1.28
C ARG A 11 2.70 -0.33 0.86
N LYS A 12 2.35 0.84 0.31
CA LYS A 12 1.00 1.11 -0.21
C LYS A 12 0.64 0.13 -1.33
N ALA A 13 1.58 -0.11 -2.26
CA ALA A 13 1.38 -1.05 -3.35
C ALA A 13 1.25 -2.51 -2.82
N TYR A 14 2.06 -2.90 -1.84
CA TYR A 14 1.98 -4.20 -1.20
C TYR A 14 0.65 -4.42 -0.45
N GLU A 15 0.17 -3.40 0.27
CA GLU A 15 -1.14 -3.43 0.94
C GLU A 15 -2.27 -3.57 -0.08
N ALA A 16 -2.20 -2.83 -1.20
CA ALA A 16 -3.18 -2.94 -2.28
C ALA A 16 -3.20 -4.34 -2.93
N GLU A 17 -2.05 -4.97 -3.13
CA GLU A 17 -1.96 -6.36 -3.61
C GLU A 17 -2.58 -7.37 -2.62
N LEU A 18 -2.37 -7.18 -1.32
CA LEU A 18 -3.01 -8.01 -0.30
C LEU A 18 -4.54 -7.81 -0.26
N ASP A 19 -4.99 -6.57 -0.40
CA ASP A 19 -6.41 -6.23 -0.43
C ASP A 19 -7.09 -6.82 -1.67
N ASP A 20 -6.45 -6.76 -2.86
CA ASP A 20 -6.95 -7.39 -4.08
C ASP A 20 -7.09 -8.91 -3.92
N LEU A 21 -6.12 -9.54 -3.27
CA LEU A 21 -6.18 -10.97 -2.97
C LEU A 21 -7.27 -11.34 -1.97
N THR A 22 -7.82 -10.40 -1.21
CA THR A 22 -8.87 -10.62 -0.21
C THR A 22 -10.25 -10.13 -0.62
N SER A 23 -10.36 -9.18 -1.55
CA SER A 23 -11.55 -8.35 -1.79
C SER A 23 -12.80 -9.07 -2.28
N ASP A 24 -12.72 -10.24 -2.91
CA ASP A 24 -13.88 -10.90 -3.55
C ASP A 24 -14.50 -12.03 -2.72
N SER A 25 -14.21 -12.15 -1.43
CA SER A 25 -14.64 -13.35 -0.72
C SER A 25 -14.85 -13.18 0.78
N ALA A 26 -16.00 -13.54 1.24
CA ALA A 26 -16.34 -13.68 2.65
C ALA A 26 -15.66 -14.93 3.28
N GLY A 27 -14.34 -14.88 3.53
CA GLY A 27 -13.68 -15.97 4.26
C GLY A 27 -12.16 -15.91 4.33
N LYS A 28 -11.60 -16.25 5.49
CA LYS A 28 -10.16 -16.27 5.79
C LYS A 28 -9.33 -17.22 4.89
N ASP A 29 -9.98 -18.18 4.24
CA ASP A 29 -9.30 -19.19 3.41
C ASP A 29 -8.99 -18.72 1.98
N VAL A 30 -9.55 -17.59 1.54
CA VAL A 30 -9.38 -17.12 0.16
C VAL A 30 -8.01 -16.55 -0.07
N LEU A 31 -7.52 -15.66 0.81
CA LEU A 31 -6.17 -15.14 0.73
C LEU A 31 -5.14 -16.29 0.65
N ARG A 32 -5.29 -17.28 1.52
CA ARG A 32 -4.40 -18.45 1.52
C ARG A 32 -4.42 -19.19 0.18
N LYS A 33 -5.61 -19.47 -0.36
CA LYS A 33 -5.76 -20.17 -1.65
C LYS A 33 -5.14 -19.38 -2.80
N ARG A 34 -5.35 -18.06 -2.84
CA ARG A 34 -4.79 -17.19 -3.87
C ARG A 34 -3.27 -17.06 -3.75
N LEU A 35 -2.74 -16.95 -2.52
CA LEU A 35 -1.29 -16.97 -2.29
C LEU A 35 -0.68 -18.30 -2.70
N ASP A 36 -1.33 -19.44 -2.41
CA ASP A 36 -0.84 -20.76 -2.81
C ASP A 36 -0.87 -20.93 -4.35
N ALA A 37 -1.82 -20.32 -5.05
CA ALA A 37 -1.83 -20.26 -6.51
C ALA A 37 -0.67 -19.41 -7.04
N LYS A 38 -0.47 -18.18 -6.53
CA LYS A 38 0.68 -17.32 -6.90
C LYS A 38 2.03 -18.03 -6.65
N ARG A 39 2.17 -18.75 -5.54
CA ARG A 39 3.39 -19.53 -5.22
C ARG A 39 3.74 -20.57 -6.27
N LYS A 40 2.72 -21.20 -6.90
CA LYS A 40 2.93 -22.16 -7.99
C LYS A 40 3.44 -21.50 -9.26
N GLU A 41 3.13 -20.23 -9.47
CA GLU A 41 3.53 -19.43 -10.63
C GLU A 41 4.84 -18.67 -10.39
N MET A 42 5.59 -19.00 -9.34
CA MET A 42 6.82 -18.30 -8.94
C MET A 42 7.82 -18.13 -10.11
N GLY A 43 7.95 -19.11 -11.00
CA GLY A 43 8.83 -19.01 -12.16
C GLY A 43 8.49 -17.84 -13.10
N PHE A 44 7.23 -17.50 -13.26
CA PHE A 44 6.78 -16.34 -14.02
C PHE A 44 6.98 -15.05 -13.20
N LEU A 45 6.69 -15.08 -11.91
CA LEU A 45 6.78 -13.92 -11.03
C LEU A 45 8.22 -13.40 -10.83
N LEU A 46 9.24 -14.25 -10.98
CA LEU A 46 10.66 -13.84 -10.87
C LEU A 46 10.99 -12.67 -11.80
N GLN A 47 10.40 -12.62 -12.99
CA GLN A 47 10.61 -11.52 -13.95
C GLN A 47 10.06 -10.17 -13.47
N MET A 48 9.17 -10.19 -12.48
CA MET A 48 8.51 -9.01 -11.92
C MET A 48 9.24 -8.44 -10.70
N MET A 49 10.30 -9.09 -10.19
CA MET A 49 10.99 -8.66 -8.97
C MET A 49 11.58 -7.24 -9.06
N GLU A 50 12.05 -6.81 -10.23
CA GLU A 50 12.56 -5.46 -10.43
C GLU A 50 11.47 -4.44 -10.78
N PRO A 51 10.58 -4.69 -11.78
CA PRO A 51 9.59 -3.69 -12.20
C PRO A 51 8.39 -3.55 -11.25
N ALA A 52 8.00 -4.60 -10.55
CA ALA A 52 6.85 -4.61 -9.63
C ALA A 52 7.12 -5.54 -8.43
N PRO A 53 8.06 -5.19 -7.56
CA PRO A 53 8.50 -6.06 -6.47
C PRO A 53 7.38 -6.38 -5.46
N GLU A 54 6.39 -5.51 -5.29
CA GLU A 54 5.23 -5.74 -4.42
C GLU A 54 4.40 -6.95 -4.84
N MET A 55 4.21 -7.16 -6.16
CA MET A 55 3.48 -8.29 -6.71
C MET A 55 4.13 -9.63 -6.37
N VAL A 56 5.45 -9.64 -6.23
CA VAL A 56 6.22 -10.83 -5.88
C VAL A 56 6.38 -10.95 -4.37
N ALA A 57 6.53 -9.84 -3.66
CA ALA A 57 6.70 -9.82 -2.21
C ALA A 57 5.51 -10.43 -1.47
N VAL A 58 4.27 -10.29 -1.99
CA VAL A 58 3.08 -10.90 -1.37
C VAL A 58 3.13 -12.43 -1.34
N VAL A 59 3.92 -13.07 -2.22
CA VAL A 59 4.14 -14.52 -2.20
C VAL A 59 4.78 -14.96 -0.88
N PHE A 60 5.61 -14.08 -0.29
CA PHE A 60 6.29 -14.27 0.97
C PHE A 60 5.48 -13.75 2.18
N HIS A 61 4.20 -13.43 1.99
CA HIS A 61 3.34 -13.00 3.11
C HIS A 61 3.35 -14.04 4.23
N ARG A 62 3.74 -13.59 5.45
CA ARG A 62 3.96 -14.42 6.64
C ARG A 62 5.07 -15.47 6.50
N ALA A 63 6.04 -15.23 5.62
CA ALA A 63 7.19 -16.10 5.45
C ALA A 63 8.36 -15.76 6.39
N PHE A 64 8.35 -14.57 6.99
CA PHE A 64 9.48 -14.07 7.78
C PHE A 64 9.17 -14.09 9.28
N ARG A 65 10.15 -14.54 10.04
CA ARG A 65 10.17 -14.44 11.50
C ARG A 65 11.22 -13.42 11.92
N PHE A 66 10.78 -12.35 12.56
CA PHE A 66 11.64 -11.23 12.96
C PHE A 66 12.16 -11.46 14.38
N VAL A 67 13.49 -11.45 14.53
CA VAL A 67 14.19 -11.71 15.80
C VAL A 67 14.78 -10.43 16.37
N LYS A 68 15.43 -9.60 15.53
CA LYS A 68 16.00 -8.33 15.93
C LYS A 68 15.43 -7.19 15.10
N HIS A 69 14.86 -6.19 15.76
CA HIS A 69 14.19 -5.09 15.09
C HIS A 69 15.13 -4.02 14.53
N ALA A 70 16.28 -3.77 15.19
CA ALA A 70 17.16 -2.68 14.81
C ALA A 70 17.69 -2.77 13.35
N PRO A 71 18.15 -3.92 12.84
CA PRO A 71 18.56 -4.05 11.44
C PRO A 71 17.42 -3.81 10.46
N LEU A 72 16.20 -4.24 10.81
CA LEU A 72 15.02 -4.06 9.97
C LEU A 72 14.53 -2.61 9.96
N GLN A 73 14.64 -1.91 11.08
CA GLN A 73 14.36 -0.47 11.15
C GLN A 73 15.36 0.34 10.32
N ALA A 74 16.63 -0.06 10.30
CA ALA A 74 17.64 0.53 9.43
C ALA A 74 17.33 0.26 7.95
N LEU A 75 16.96 -0.99 7.61
CA LEU A 75 16.60 -1.40 6.26
C LEU A 75 15.46 -0.55 5.68
N VAL A 76 14.35 -0.40 6.39
CA VAL A 76 13.18 0.34 5.89
C VAL A 76 13.40 1.86 5.80
N GLY A 77 14.49 2.36 6.41
CA GLY A 77 14.96 3.73 6.26
C GLY A 77 15.79 3.99 5.01
N GLN A 78 16.17 2.94 4.25
CA GLN A 78 17.06 3.02 3.10
C GLN A 78 16.29 3.16 1.78
N GLY A 79 16.97 3.72 0.76
CA GLY A 79 16.49 3.72 -0.62
C GLY A 79 16.80 2.41 -1.34
N GLN A 80 16.24 2.26 -2.55
CA GLN A 80 16.40 1.06 -3.37
C GLN A 80 17.87 0.64 -3.59
N GLU A 81 18.75 1.59 -3.87
CA GLU A 81 20.16 1.33 -4.18
C GLU A 81 20.98 0.90 -2.96
N GLN A 82 20.47 1.17 -1.76
CA GLN A 82 21.15 0.91 -0.49
C GLN A 82 20.67 -0.36 0.21
N LEU A 83 19.79 -1.12 -0.46
CA LEU A 83 19.26 -2.35 0.11
C LEU A 83 20.40 -3.33 0.37
N PRO A 84 20.52 -3.86 1.59
CA PRO A 84 21.49 -4.90 1.91
C PRO A 84 21.10 -6.20 1.23
N GLU A 85 22.07 -7.06 1.01
CA GLU A 85 21.81 -8.42 0.57
C GLU A 85 21.23 -9.27 1.70
N TRP A 86 20.46 -10.28 1.36
CA TRP A 86 19.77 -11.18 2.28
C TRP A 86 20.69 -11.77 3.35
N ASP A 87 21.90 -12.17 2.95
CA ASP A 87 22.87 -12.76 3.85
C ASP A 87 23.30 -11.80 4.98
N SER A 88 23.26 -10.51 4.76
CA SER A 88 23.56 -9.52 5.80
C SER A 88 22.51 -9.52 6.92
N LEU A 89 21.24 -9.71 6.59
CA LEU A 89 20.14 -9.76 7.57
C LEU A 89 20.11 -11.09 8.33
N THR A 90 20.34 -12.20 7.62
CA THR A 90 20.36 -13.55 8.23
C THR A 90 21.59 -13.75 9.11
N SER A 91 22.77 -13.34 8.66
CA SER A 91 24.01 -13.40 9.46
C SER A 91 23.96 -12.51 10.70
N ALA A 92 23.28 -11.38 10.63
CA ALA A 92 22.98 -10.54 11.80
C ALA A 92 21.99 -11.20 12.77
N GLY A 93 21.34 -12.30 12.38
CA GLY A 93 20.28 -12.96 13.14
C GLY A 93 19.04 -12.07 13.30
N ALA A 94 18.78 -11.20 12.32
CA ALA A 94 17.66 -10.27 12.36
C ALA A 94 16.35 -10.91 11.91
N VAL A 95 16.44 -11.82 10.95
CA VAL A 95 15.30 -12.47 10.31
C VAL A 95 15.62 -13.93 9.98
N THR A 96 14.62 -14.77 10.07
CA THR A 96 14.65 -16.16 9.58
C THR A 96 13.42 -16.41 8.71
N LEU A 97 13.49 -17.40 7.83
CA LEU A 97 12.35 -17.83 7.02
C LEU A 97 11.55 -18.92 7.73
N GLU A 98 10.26 -18.95 7.47
CA GLU A 98 9.44 -20.11 7.78
C GLU A 98 9.82 -21.28 6.86
N PRO A 99 9.81 -22.54 7.34
CA PRO A 99 10.30 -23.70 6.58
C PRO A 99 9.63 -23.86 5.20
N TRP A 100 8.36 -23.52 5.09
CA TRP A 100 7.62 -23.63 3.82
C TRP A 100 8.10 -22.64 2.74
N ALA A 101 8.77 -21.54 3.14
CA ALA A 101 9.23 -20.49 2.24
C ALA A 101 10.69 -20.69 1.76
N GLU A 102 11.41 -21.64 2.33
CA GLU A 102 12.82 -21.88 2.00
C GLU A 102 13.03 -22.23 0.53
N ASP A 103 12.22 -23.14 -0.03
CA ASP A 103 12.30 -23.53 -1.43
C ASP A 103 11.99 -22.34 -2.38
N LEU A 104 11.07 -21.46 -1.99
CA LEU A 104 10.75 -20.25 -2.75
C LEU A 104 11.91 -19.25 -2.71
N ALA A 105 12.50 -19.06 -1.54
CA ALA A 105 13.65 -18.19 -1.37
C ALA A 105 14.86 -18.70 -2.16
N GLN A 106 15.09 -20.00 -2.19
CA GLN A 106 16.17 -20.61 -3.01
C GLN A 106 15.98 -20.30 -4.50
N LYS A 107 14.76 -20.35 -5.01
CA LYS A 107 14.47 -19.98 -6.41
C LYS A 107 14.75 -18.49 -6.67
N VAL A 108 14.36 -17.62 -5.74
CA VAL A 108 14.64 -16.17 -5.80
C VAL A 108 16.13 -15.91 -5.79
N LEU A 109 16.89 -16.57 -4.94
CA LEU A 109 18.35 -16.40 -4.81
C LEU A 109 19.15 -16.85 -6.04
N GLN A 110 18.52 -17.56 -6.98
CA GLN A 110 19.15 -17.88 -8.26
C GLN A 110 19.21 -16.67 -9.21
N ASP A 111 18.36 -15.66 -8.96
CA ASP A 111 18.37 -14.42 -9.73
C ASP A 111 19.39 -13.42 -9.14
N PRO A 112 20.13 -12.68 -9.98
CA PRO A 112 21.11 -11.69 -9.51
C PRO A 112 20.54 -10.62 -8.56
N PHE A 113 19.27 -10.25 -8.73
CA PHE A 113 18.58 -9.30 -7.86
C PHE A 113 17.98 -9.97 -6.62
N GLY A 114 17.91 -11.30 -6.59
CA GLY A 114 17.17 -12.08 -5.61
C GLY A 114 17.52 -11.82 -4.15
N ALA A 115 18.81 -11.66 -3.83
CA ALA A 115 19.26 -11.39 -2.47
C ALA A 115 18.76 -10.03 -1.96
N ARG A 116 18.78 -8.99 -2.81
CA ARG A 116 18.23 -7.67 -2.48
C ARG A 116 16.70 -7.69 -2.40
N PHE A 117 16.07 -8.45 -3.30
CA PHE A 117 14.62 -8.61 -3.29
C PHE A 117 14.12 -9.27 -2.00
N LEU A 118 14.79 -10.33 -1.50
CA LEU A 118 14.40 -10.96 -0.22
C LEU A 118 14.51 -9.98 0.96
N SER A 119 15.53 -9.13 0.97
CA SER A 119 15.66 -8.07 1.97
C SER A 119 14.52 -7.06 1.87
N LEU A 120 14.14 -6.66 0.65
CA LEU A 120 12.99 -5.80 0.38
C LEU A 120 11.70 -6.43 0.88
N ALA A 121 11.42 -7.68 0.50
CA ALA A 121 10.22 -8.41 0.90
C ALA A 121 10.12 -8.55 2.43
N ALA A 122 11.25 -8.83 3.10
CA ALA A 122 11.31 -8.85 4.57
C ALA A 122 11.02 -7.47 5.18
N GLY A 123 11.50 -6.38 4.55
CA GLY A 123 11.20 -5.01 4.98
C GLY A 123 9.72 -4.66 4.85
N LEU A 124 9.06 -5.04 3.75
CA LEU A 124 7.62 -4.83 3.55
C LEU A 124 6.79 -5.59 4.57
N GLU A 125 7.09 -6.87 4.79
CA GLU A 125 6.39 -7.69 5.78
C GLU A 125 6.64 -7.19 7.22
N TYR A 126 7.84 -6.68 7.51
CA TYR A 126 8.15 -6.04 8.78
C TYR A 126 7.29 -4.79 9.01
N LEU A 127 7.12 -3.95 8.00
CA LEU A 127 6.24 -2.77 8.08
C LEU A 127 4.77 -3.15 8.25
N GLN A 128 4.32 -4.21 7.59
CA GLN A 128 2.96 -4.72 7.70
C GLN A 128 2.67 -5.23 9.12
N HIS A 129 3.59 -5.97 9.72
CA HIS A 129 3.48 -6.42 11.11
C HIS A 129 3.40 -5.25 12.09
N HIS A 130 4.19 -4.19 11.87
CA HIS A 130 4.22 -3.01 12.75
C HIS A 130 3.02 -2.09 12.57
N ALA A 131 2.44 -2.00 11.38
CA ALA A 131 1.22 -1.25 11.15
C ALA A 131 0.03 -1.87 11.89
N ASN A 132 -0.05 -3.19 11.87
CA ASN A 132 -1.11 -3.93 12.55
C ASN A 132 -0.94 -3.96 14.08
N ALA A 133 0.25 -3.63 14.60
CA ALA A 133 0.56 -3.59 16.02
C ALA A 133 0.44 -2.18 16.66
N ALA A 134 0.42 -1.11 15.88
CA ALA A 134 0.29 0.25 16.37
C ALA A 134 -1.19 0.68 16.41
N PRO A 135 -1.70 1.24 17.53
CA PRO A 135 -2.99 1.91 17.51
C PRO A 135 -2.92 3.09 16.53
N VAL A 136 -3.97 3.23 15.73
CA VAL A 136 -4.13 4.29 14.73
C VAL A 136 -4.03 5.65 15.43
N GLN A 137 -2.84 6.25 15.40
CA GLN A 137 -2.69 7.68 15.63
C GLN A 137 -2.69 8.33 14.26
N SER A 138 -3.83 8.90 13.91
CA SER A 138 -3.96 9.81 12.78
C SER A 138 -3.11 11.04 13.06
N SER A 139 -1.88 11.06 12.58
CA SER A 139 -1.13 12.30 12.44
C SER A 139 -1.63 12.99 11.17
N ALA A 140 -2.47 14.00 11.36
CA ALA A 140 -2.66 15.04 10.38
C ALA A 140 -1.28 15.68 10.14
N GLU A 141 -0.67 15.39 9.00
CA GLU A 141 0.47 16.15 8.54
C GLU A 141 -0.05 17.49 8.04
N SER A 142 0.21 18.53 8.84
CA SER A 142 0.15 19.91 8.41
C SER A 142 1.29 20.12 7.41
N ASP A 143 0.94 20.33 6.14
CA ASP A 143 1.82 20.95 5.17
C ASP A 143 1.95 22.45 5.56
N ASP A 144 2.98 22.77 6.32
CA ASP A 144 3.50 24.11 6.41
C ASP A 144 4.50 24.30 5.25
N GLU A 145 4.03 24.81 4.13
CA GLU A 145 4.88 25.49 3.16
C GLU A 145 4.89 26.96 3.48
N ASP A 146 6.03 27.41 4.00
CA ASP A 146 6.44 28.80 4.09
C ASP A 146 6.35 29.49 2.71
N ALA A 147 5.54 30.51 2.61
CA ALA A 147 5.72 31.59 1.66
C ALA A 147 5.41 32.92 2.36
N GLU A 148 6.48 33.56 2.84
CA GLU A 148 6.48 35.00 3.08
C GLU A 148 6.26 35.68 1.73
N ASP A 149 5.29 36.59 1.65
CA ASP A 149 5.45 37.88 1.01
C ASP A 149 4.36 38.86 1.47
N ASP A 150 4.85 39.86 2.15
CA ASP A 150 4.34 41.14 2.51
C ASP A 150 3.77 41.93 1.31
N TYR A 151 2.56 42.48 1.43
CA TYR A 151 2.21 43.87 1.07
C TYR A 151 0.77 44.17 1.48
N GLY A 152 0.67 45.19 2.35
CA GLY A 152 -0.58 45.79 2.80
C GLY A 152 -1.38 46.50 1.71
N HIS A 153 -2.63 46.72 1.93
CA HIS A 153 -3.31 48.00 1.93
C HIS A 153 -4.83 47.88 2.05
N GLU A 154 -5.33 48.61 3.03
CA GLU A 154 -6.58 49.38 3.12
C GLU A 154 -7.96 48.79 2.81
N MET A 155 -8.72 48.85 3.87
CA MET A 155 -10.13 49.27 4.06
C MET A 155 -10.98 49.46 2.78
N ASN A 156 -12.11 48.81 2.72
CA ASN A 156 -13.37 49.50 2.52
C ASN A 156 -14.58 48.72 3.02
N ASP A 157 -15.39 49.44 3.73
CA ASP A 157 -16.75 49.17 4.17
C ASP A 157 -17.68 48.82 3.01
N GLY A 158 -18.69 47.99 3.26
CA GLY A 158 -19.80 47.82 2.30
C GLY A 158 -20.71 46.61 2.57
N GLU A 159 -21.60 46.81 3.56
CA GLU A 159 -23.00 46.34 3.63
C GLU A 159 -23.48 45.14 2.77
N HIS A 160 -23.98 44.14 3.50
CA HIS A 160 -25.34 43.57 3.40
C HIS A 160 -25.83 43.12 2.05
N LEU A 161 -26.10 41.83 1.90
CA LEU A 161 -27.44 41.31 1.59
C LEU A 161 -27.48 39.78 1.73
N SER A 162 -28.46 39.36 2.53
CA SER A 162 -28.93 38.00 2.68
C SER A 162 -29.36 37.41 1.30
N ALA A 163 -28.96 36.19 1.03
CA ALA A 163 -29.72 35.30 0.18
C ALA A 163 -29.64 33.90 0.75
N ASP A 164 -30.65 33.61 1.55
CA ASP A 164 -31.23 32.33 1.80
C ASP A 164 -31.38 31.57 0.47
N ASP A 165 -30.77 30.42 0.30
CA ASP A 165 -31.34 29.43 -0.62
C ASP A 165 -31.05 28.01 -0.18
N ALA A 166 -32.08 27.48 0.34
CA ALA A 166 -32.55 26.15 0.54
C ALA A 166 -31.80 25.04 -0.25
N ARG A 167 -30.91 24.31 0.40
CA ARG A 167 -30.71 22.90 0.09
C ARG A 167 -31.69 22.08 0.89
N GLY A 168 -32.85 21.85 0.27
CA GLY A 168 -33.81 20.86 0.74
C GLY A 168 -33.22 19.45 0.78
N PRO A 169 -33.75 18.55 1.60
CA PRO A 169 -33.27 17.18 1.70
C PRO A 169 -33.34 16.49 0.35
N VAL A 170 -32.19 15.93 -0.08
CA VAL A 170 -32.12 15.07 -1.28
C VAL A 170 -32.91 13.82 -0.96
N THR A 171 -34.13 13.73 -1.49
CA THR A 171 -35.00 12.57 -1.34
C THR A 171 -34.53 11.47 -2.29
N ASP A 172 -34.72 10.20 -1.90
CA ASP A 172 -34.36 9.04 -2.72
C ASP A 172 -34.89 9.14 -4.15
N ARG A 173 -36.04 9.79 -4.32
CA ARG A 173 -36.71 10.05 -5.62
C ARG A 173 -35.87 10.97 -6.53
N SER A 174 -35.20 11.98 -6.00
CA SER A 174 -34.34 12.87 -6.81
C SER A 174 -33.05 12.17 -7.25
N ARG A 175 -32.64 11.13 -6.52
CA ARG A 175 -31.47 10.31 -6.84
C ARG A 175 -31.77 9.30 -7.96
N GLU A 176 -32.98 8.72 -7.97
CA GLU A 176 -33.44 7.86 -9.04
C GLU A 176 -33.64 8.64 -10.36
N GLU A 177 -34.25 9.84 -10.30
CA GLU A 177 -34.42 10.68 -11.47
C GLU A 177 -33.09 11.17 -12.07
N ALA A 178 -32.09 11.44 -11.24
CA ALA A 178 -30.75 11.80 -11.71
C ALA A 178 -30.01 10.61 -12.34
N SER A 179 -30.21 9.41 -11.83
CA SER A 179 -29.66 8.17 -12.37
C SER A 179 -30.26 7.80 -13.72
N ASP A 180 -31.59 7.92 -13.86
CA ASP A 180 -32.30 7.63 -15.11
C ASP A 180 -31.92 8.62 -16.21
N ASN A 181 -31.71 9.89 -15.85
CA ASN A 181 -31.32 10.92 -16.80
C ASN A 181 -29.89 10.70 -17.31
N TRP A 182 -28.97 10.25 -16.44
CA TRP A 182 -27.59 9.90 -16.82
C TRP A 182 -27.54 8.66 -17.73
N LEU A 183 -28.37 7.64 -17.45
CA LEU A 183 -28.47 6.42 -18.28
C LEU A 183 -29.03 6.72 -19.68
N SER A 184 -29.97 7.65 -19.78
CA SER A 184 -30.51 8.10 -21.07
C SER A 184 -29.48 8.85 -21.91
N ASP A 185 -28.63 9.65 -21.27
CA ASP A 185 -27.62 10.47 -21.94
C ASP A 185 -26.48 9.62 -22.55
N ILE A 186 -26.21 8.44 -21.96
CA ILE A 186 -25.24 7.46 -22.50
C ILE A 186 -25.85 6.42 -23.45
N GLY A 187 -27.17 6.60 -23.83
CA GLY A 187 -27.84 5.78 -24.85
C GLY A 187 -28.36 4.44 -24.35
N PHE A 188 -28.66 4.31 -23.05
CA PHE A 188 -29.26 3.12 -22.48
C PHE A 188 -30.77 3.30 -22.36
N GLU A 189 -31.57 2.67 -23.26
CA GLU A 189 -33.01 2.63 -23.15
C GLU A 189 -33.44 1.43 -22.30
N PRO A 190 -34.18 1.63 -21.18
CA PRO A 190 -34.72 0.53 -20.40
C PRO A 190 -35.82 -0.18 -21.19
N LYS A 191 -35.69 -1.48 -21.42
CA LYS A 191 -36.74 -2.33 -21.98
C LYS A 191 -37.93 -2.38 -21.03
N LYS A 192 -39.09 -1.97 -21.55
CA LYS A 192 -40.39 -2.18 -20.90
C LYS A 192 -40.73 -3.66 -20.80
#